data_c0e6445d089489d4110f083d4fc09335
#
_entry.id   c0e6445d089489d4110f083d4fc09335
#
_cell.length_a   1.000
_cell.length_b   1.000
_cell.length_c   1.000
_cell.angle_alpha   90.00
_cell.angle_beta   90.00
_cell.angle_gamma   90.00
#
_symmetry.space_group_name_H-M   'P 1'
#
loop_
_entity.id
_entity.type
_entity.pdbx_description
1 polymer ?
#
loop_
_entity_poly.entity_id
_entity_poly.type
_entity_poly.pdbx_seq_one_letter_code
_entity_poly.pdbx_strand_id
1 'polypeptide(L)'
;ITVNARDANITESTGALALSSGMTSLNLLPTATTSASINFASLSRTTSTLYVSGNDLGNGAAASNRARVTFTSNAGLPMIGGGGSSATNESIVPFAYGLANPSAPDSAAPVTIAANGLRVLNDTDFATGFSSATDNVRISNTTLAQNSAATMNSLTLRSTSAGSSAGVSGTGQLTITSGVIGASADSSADALSVANPIALSNAGYVHTGPTSNGFANVTLSGVV
;
A
#
# COMPACT_ATOMS: atom_id res chain seq x y z
N ILE A 1 -13.53 10.15 4.51
CA ILE A 1 -14.47 9.44 5.42
C ILE A 1 -13.71 9.03 6.66
N THR A 2 -14.25 9.30 7.84
CA THR A 2 -13.66 8.87 9.11
C THR A 2 -14.71 8.10 9.92
N VAL A 3 -14.35 6.89 10.37
CA VAL A 3 -15.14 6.07 11.30
C VAL A 3 -14.39 6.01 12.62
N ASN A 4 -14.98 6.56 13.68
CA ASN A 4 -14.33 6.70 14.99
C ASN A 4 -15.09 5.94 16.07
N ALA A 5 -14.50 4.86 16.57
CA ALA A 5 -15.07 3.96 17.56
C ALA A 5 -14.54 4.27 18.98
N ARG A 6 -14.91 5.44 19.54
CA ARG A 6 -14.39 5.90 20.83
C ARG A 6 -14.80 4.98 22.00
N ASP A 7 -16.09 4.71 22.13
CA ASP A 7 -16.67 4.11 23.36
C ASP A 7 -17.36 2.78 23.09
N ALA A 8 -17.56 2.40 21.82
CA ALA A 8 -18.22 1.16 21.42
C ALA A 8 -17.70 0.65 20.08
N ASN A 9 -17.87 -0.64 19.83
CA ASN A 9 -17.64 -1.19 18.49
C ASN A 9 -18.59 -0.54 17.49
N ILE A 10 -18.05 -0.06 16.39
CA ILE A 10 -18.83 0.53 15.30
C ILE A 10 -18.76 -0.37 14.08
N THR A 11 -19.92 -0.65 13.51
CA THR A 11 -20.05 -1.28 12.20
C THR A 11 -21.05 -0.48 11.38
N GLU A 12 -20.56 0.21 10.37
CA GLU A 12 -21.37 0.97 9.42
C GLU A 12 -21.57 0.18 8.14
N SER A 13 -22.76 0.30 7.56
CA SER A 13 -23.07 -0.24 6.24
C SER A 13 -23.61 0.87 5.36
N THR A 14 -23.07 0.99 4.15
CA THR A 14 -23.41 2.08 3.23
C THR A 14 -23.49 1.58 1.79
N GLY A 15 -23.94 2.46 0.89
CA GLY A 15 -24.00 2.20 -0.54
C GLY A 15 -22.62 2.01 -1.18
N ALA A 16 -22.55 2.15 -2.49
CA ALA A 16 -21.30 2.04 -3.22
C ALA A 16 -20.30 3.13 -2.82
N LEU A 17 -19.03 2.79 -2.68
CA LEU A 17 -17.93 3.73 -2.64
C LEU A 17 -17.54 4.10 -4.07
N ALA A 18 -17.91 5.31 -4.50
CA ALA A 18 -17.57 5.81 -5.83
C ALA A 18 -16.34 6.73 -5.76
N LEU A 19 -15.25 6.32 -6.42
CA LEU A 19 -14.01 7.07 -6.51
C LEU A 19 -13.95 7.78 -7.86
N SER A 20 -14.36 9.05 -7.93
CA SER A 20 -14.49 9.78 -9.21
C SER A 20 -13.22 10.52 -9.62
N SER A 21 -12.59 11.26 -8.72
CA SER A 21 -11.37 12.05 -9.00
C SER A 21 -10.58 12.32 -7.72
N GLY A 22 -9.30 12.67 -7.88
CA GLY A 22 -8.42 13.01 -6.77
C GLY A 22 -8.08 11.80 -5.87
N MET A 23 -7.92 12.04 -4.58
CA MET A 23 -7.65 11.04 -3.58
C MET A 23 -8.81 10.95 -2.58
N THR A 24 -9.32 9.74 -2.37
CA THR A 24 -10.27 9.45 -1.29
C THR A 24 -9.52 8.85 -0.12
N SER A 25 -9.75 9.36 1.08
CA SER A 25 -9.19 8.80 2.32
C SER A 25 -10.28 8.18 3.18
N LEU A 26 -10.03 6.95 3.62
CA LEU A 26 -10.83 6.23 4.62
C LEU A 26 -9.96 6.03 5.87
N ASN A 27 -10.35 6.67 6.97
CA ASN A 27 -9.64 6.56 8.24
C ASN A 27 -10.54 5.86 9.25
N LEU A 28 -10.12 4.71 9.74
CA LEU A 28 -10.83 3.95 10.76
C LEU A 28 -10.03 4.02 12.05
N LEU A 29 -10.66 4.53 13.09
CA LEU A 29 -10.04 4.83 14.36
C LEU A 29 -10.62 3.93 15.47
N PRO A 30 -10.24 2.64 15.54
CA PRO A 30 -10.53 1.81 16.70
C PRO A 30 -9.73 2.29 17.91
N THR A 31 -10.18 1.89 19.10
CA THR A 31 -9.40 2.07 20.34
C THR A 31 -8.88 0.71 20.83
N ALA A 32 -8.09 0.70 21.88
CA ALA A 32 -7.60 -0.56 22.47
C ALA A 32 -8.72 -1.55 22.84
N THR A 33 -9.93 -1.06 23.06
CA THR A 33 -11.09 -1.86 23.50
C THR A 33 -12.22 -1.94 22.47
N THR A 34 -12.12 -1.19 21.35
CA THR A 34 -13.20 -1.11 20.35
C THR A 34 -12.70 -1.47 18.96
N SER A 35 -13.61 -1.87 18.06
CA SER A 35 -13.37 -2.06 16.63
C SER A 35 -14.08 -1.01 15.81
N ALA A 36 -13.49 -0.65 14.67
CA ALA A 36 -14.10 0.25 13.68
C ALA A 36 -14.23 -0.48 12.33
N SER A 37 -15.46 -0.66 11.87
CA SER A 37 -15.74 -1.37 10.61
C SER A 37 -16.67 -0.56 9.73
N ILE A 38 -16.43 -0.58 8.41
CA ILE A 38 -17.35 -0.08 7.41
C ILE A 38 -17.50 -1.11 6.28
N ASN A 39 -18.74 -1.36 5.88
CA ASN A 39 -19.08 -2.19 4.75
C ASN A 39 -19.70 -1.35 3.64
N PHE A 40 -19.11 -1.36 2.46
CA PHE A 40 -19.67 -0.77 1.26
C PHE A 40 -20.37 -1.85 0.40
N ALA A 41 -21.44 -1.48 -0.28
CA ALA A 41 -22.10 -2.39 -1.22
C ALA A 41 -21.14 -2.81 -2.34
N SER A 42 -20.36 -1.88 -2.86
CA SER A 42 -19.35 -2.11 -3.90
C SER A 42 -18.33 -0.98 -3.93
N LEU A 43 -17.27 -1.17 -4.72
CA LEU A 43 -16.31 -0.13 -5.05
C LEU A 43 -16.33 0.10 -6.56
N SER A 44 -16.48 1.35 -6.98
CA SER A 44 -16.33 1.77 -8.36
C SER A 44 -15.30 2.89 -8.47
N ARG A 45 -14.60 2.97 -9.60
CA ARG A 45 -13.52 3.93 -9.80
C ARG A 45 -13.50 4.46 -11.23
N THR A 46 -13.25 5.76 -11.37
CA THR A 46 -12.91 6.40 -12.67
C THR A 46 -11.41 6.70 -12.74
N THR A 47 -10.91 7.68 -12.00
CA THR A 47 -9.49 8.13 -12.10
C THR A 47 -8.82 8.35 -10.74
N SER A 48 -9.54 8.26 -9.64
CA SER A 48 -9.04 8.59 -8.30
C SER A 48 -8.15 7.50 -7.71
N THR A 49 -7.44 7.85 -6.64
CA THR A 49 -6.72 6.93 -5.77
C THR A 49 -7.43 6.78 -4.42
N LEU A 50 -7.17 5.68 -3.74
CA LEU A 50 -7.71 5.36 -2.43
C LEU A 50 -6.58 5.26 -1.41
N TYR A 51 -6.67 6.00 -0.34
CA TYR A 51 -5.85 5.83 0.85
C TYR A 51 -6.69 5.28 1.99
N VAL A 52 -6.25 4.21 2.63
CA VAL A 52 -6.94 3.59 3.76
C VAL A 52 -6.01 3.52 4.96
N SER A 53 -6.51 3.89 6.14
CA SER A 53 -5.73 3.76 7.36
C SER A 53 -6.59 3.24 8.52
N GLY A 54 -5.95 2.49 9.38
CA GLY A 54 -6.59 1.97 10.58
C GLY A 54 -5.72 0.90 11.23
N ASN A 55 -5.79 0.79 12.54
CA ASN A 55 -4.97 -0.18 13.24
C ASN A 55 -5.34 -1.62 12.86
N ASP A 56 -4.35 -2.44 12.59
CA ASP A 56 -4.49 -3.85 12.18
C ASP A 56 -5.49 -4.06 11.02
N LEU A 57 -5.48 -3.13 10.06
CA LEU A 57 -6.46 -3.03 8.97
C LEU A 57 -6.54 -4.33 8.15
N GLY A 58 -7.68 -5.01 8.23
CA GLY A 58 -7.99 -6.22 7.46
C GLY A 58 -7.23 -7.48 7.88
N ASN A 59 -6.37 -7.45 8.89
CA ASN A 59 -5.54 -8.58 9.32
C ASN A 59 -6.30 -9.67 10.12
N GLY A 60 -7.60 -9.57 10.25
CA GLY A 60 -8.40 -10.59 10.92
C GLY A 60 -9.86 -10.21 11.04
N ALA A 61 -10.64 -11.06 11.73
CA ALA A 61 -12.03 -10.76 12.04
C ALA A 61 -12.14 -9.52 12.96
N ALA A 62 -13.33 -8.94 13.03
CA ALA A 62 -13.58 -7.79 13.91
C ALA A 62 -13.23 -8.16 15.36
N ALA A 63 -12.34 -7.39 15.94
CA ALA A 63 -11.86 -7.54 17.32
C ALA A 63 -11.46 -6.17 17.85
N SER A 64 -11.23 -6.06 19.16
CA SER A 64 -10.69 -4.84 19.74
C SER A 64 -9.43 -4.37 19.03
N ASN A 65 -9.29 -3.06 18.89
CA ASN A 65 -8.18 -2.40 18.23
C ASN A 65 -8.01 -2.77 16.74
N ARG A 66 -9.09 -3.14 16.05
CA ARG A 66 -9.05 -3.50 14.62
C ARG A 66 -9.94 -2.65 13.75
N ALA A 67 -9.37 -2.27 12.61
CA ALA A 67 -10.06 -1.59 11.54
C ALA A 67 -10.42 -2.57 10.40
N ARG A 68 -11.61 -2.39 9.80
CA ARG A 68 -12.04 -3.20 8.66
C ARG A 68 -12.78 -2.36 7.63
N VAL A 69 -12.40 -2.51 6.37
CA VAL A 69 -13.15 -2.01 5.21
C VAL A 69 -13.51 -3.20 4.35
N THR A 70 -14.80 -3.49 4.25
CA THR A 70 -15.30 -4.64 3.48
C THR A 70 -16.20 -4.17 2.34
N PHE A 71 -16.39 -5.04 1.37
CA PHE A 71 -17.33 -4.85 0.26
C PHE A 71 -18.25 -6.06 0.16
N THR A 72 -19.54 -5.82 -0.05
CA THR A 72 -20.49 -6.88 -0.32
C THR A 72 -20.22 -7.54 -1.69
N SER A 73 -19.74 -6.75 -2.64
CA SER A 73 -19.31 -7.23 -3.96
C SER A 73 -17.94 -6.65 -4.33
N ASN A 74 -16.99 -7.52 -4.61
CA ASN A 74 -15.65 -7.19 -5.14
C ASN A 74 -15.57 -7.36 -6.67
N ALA A 75 -16.71 -7.61 -7.33
CA ALA A 75 -16.75 -7.85 -8.76
C ALA A 75 -16.24 -6.63 -9.53
N GLY A 76 -15.28 -6.84 -10.42
CA GLY A 76 -14.74 -5.80 -11.29
C GLY A 76 -13.62 -4.95 -10.69
N LEU A 77 -13.17 -5.23 -9.46
CA LEU A 77 -11.97 -4.58 -8.95
C LEU A 77 -10.72 -5.11 -9.65
N PRO A 78 -9.88 -4.23 -10.23
CA PRO A 78 -8.65 -4.67 -10.84
C PRO A 78 -7.67 -5.12 -9.75
N MET A 79 -7.42 -6.42 -9.69
CA MET A 79 -6.38 -7.01 -8.87
C MET A 79 -5.22 -7.41 -9.77
N ILE A 80 -4.00 -6.97 -9.48
CA ILE A 80 -2.80 -7.30 -10.26
C ILE A 80 -1.81 -8.04 -9.37
N GLY A 81 -1.37 -9.20 -9.84
CA GLY A 81 -0.53 -10.14 -9.11
C GLY A 81 -1.07 -11.56 -9.30
N GLY A 82 -0.49 -12.55 -8.66
CA GLY A 82 -0.84 -13.96 -8.88
C GLY A 82 -1.02 -14.80 -7.63
N GLY A 83 -0.63 -14.29 -6.48
CA GLY A 83 -0.61 -15.05 -5.24
C GLY A 83 -1.77 -14.76 -4.30
N GLY A 84 -1.92 -15.63 -3.30
CA GLY A 84 -2.80 -15.43 -2.16
C GLY A 84 -2.08 -14.82 -0.96
N SER A 85 -2.79 -14.70 0.15
CA SER A 85 -2.28 -14.12 1.39
C SER A 85 -0.97 -14.72 1.86
N SER A 86 -0.07 -13.88 2.32
CA SER A 86 1.26 -14.22 2.82
C SER A 86 2.22 -14.76 1.75
N ALA A 87 1.97 -14.49 0.48
CA ALA A 87 2.88 -14.77 -0.61
C ALA A 87 3.47 -13.48 -1.17
N THR A 88 4.74 -13.49 -1.54
CA THR A 88 5.42 -12.31 -2.10
C THR A 88 4.79 -11.79 -3.39
N ASN A 89 4.03 -12.63 -4.08
CA ASN A 89 3.28 -12.32 -5.30
C ASN A 89 1.79 -12.06 -5.07
N GLU A 90 1.38 -11.71 -3.85
CA GLU A 90 -0.03 -11.41 -3.55
C GLU A 90 -0.58 -10.32 -4.46
N SER A 91 -1.82 -10.51 -4.93
CA SER A 91 -2.47 -9.54 -5.81
C SER A 91 -2.80 -8.25 -5.06
N ILE A 92 -2.60 -7.12 -5.72
CA ILE A 92 -2.84 -5.78 -5.14
C ILE A 92 -3.89 -5.01 -5.92
N VAL A 93 -4.51 -4.04 -5.26
CA VAL A 93 -5.37 -3.02 -5.87
C VAL A 93 -4.48 -1.83 -6.27
N PRO A 94 -4.16 -1.61 -7.56
CA PRO A 94 -3.09 -0.70 -7.96
C PRO A 94 -3.30 0.75 -7.54
N PHE A 95 -4.53 1.20 -7.47
CA PHE A 95 -4.90 2.57 -7.10
C PHE A 95 -5.11 2.76 -5.59
N ALA A 96 -4.84 1.72 -4.77
CA ALA A 96 -5.01 1.77 -3.32
C ALA A 96 -3.69 1.60 -2.58
N TYR A 97 -3.48 2.44 -1.59
CA TYR A 97 -2.34 2.43 -0.67
C TYR A 97 -2.85 2.61 0.75
N GLY A 98 -2.17 2.10 1.73
CA GLY A 98 -2.72 2.15 3.07
C GLY A 98 -1.71 2.05 4.19
N LEU A 99 -2.20 2.22 5.41
CA LEU A 99 -1.44 2.20 6.64
C LEU A 99 -2.16 1.32 7.68
N ALA A 100 -1.56 0.18 8.00
CA ALA A 100 -2.11 -0.77 8.96
C ALA A 100 -1.76 -0.45 10.42
N ASN A 101 -0.81 0.44 10.64
CA ASN A 101 -0.44 0.92 11.97
C ASN A 101 -0.24 2.44 11.94
N PRO A 102 -1.24 3.25 12.31
CA PRO A 102 -1.11 4.71 12.30
C PRO A 102 0.02 5.26 13.19
N SER A 103 0.51 4.47 14.15
CA SER A 103 1.66 4.84 14.99
C SER A 103 3.03 4.47 14.37
N ALA A 104 3.04 3.77 13.23
CA ALA A 104 4.25 3.41 12.49
C ALA A 104 4.07 3.82 11.01
N PRO A 105 4.28 5.09 10.69
CA PRO A 105 4.04 5.65 9.35
C PRO A 105 4.88 4.96 8.25
N ASP A 106 6.04 4.45 8.59
CA ASP A 106 6.89 3.64 7.73
C ASP A 106 6.26 2.30 7.30
N SER A 107 5.13 1.89 7.91
CA SER A 107 4.40 0.66 7.54
C SER A 107 3.39 0.84 6.40
N ALA A 108 3.33 2.01 5.77
CA ALA A 108 2.45 2.23 4.63
C ALA A 108 2.88 1.37 3.42
N ALA A 109 1.90 0.74 2.76
CA ALA A 109 2.15 -0.22 1.69
C ALA A 109 0.95 -0.35 0.73
N PRO A 110 1.13 -1.00 -0.44
CA PRO A 110 0.02 -1.37 -1.31
C PRO A 110 -1.06 -2.17 -0.58
N VAL A 111 -2.26 -2.12 -1.09
CA VAL A 111 -3.45 -2.75 -0.50
C VAL A 111 -3.90 -3.93 -1.34
N THR A 112 -4.28 -5.00 -0.68
CA THR A 112 -4.95 -6.18 -1.25
C THR A 112 -6.39 -6.30 -0.74
N ILE A 113 -7.15 -7.23 -1.30
CA ILE A 113 -8.45 -7.65 -0.78
C ILE A 113 -8.33 -9.08 -0.26
N ALA A 114 -8.37 -9.21 1.05
CA ALA A 114 -8.36 -10.48 1.75
C ALA A 114 -9.77 -10.87 2.23
N ALA A 115 -9.90 -12.03 2.86
CA ALA A 115 -11.17 -12.54 3.39
C ALA A 115 -11.85 -11.56 4.37
N ASN A 116 -11.07 -10.72 5.06
CA ASN A 116 -11.56 -9.74 6.03
C ASN A 116 -11.68 -8.31 5.47
N GLY A 117 -11.61 -8.13 4.16
CA GLY A 117 -11.71 -6.85 3.47
C GLY A 117 -10.37 -6.31 2.98
N LEU A 118 -10.28 -4.99 2.83
CA LEU A 118 -9.02 -4.34 2.47
C LEU A 118 -7.96 -4.61 3.53
N ARG A 119 -6.80 -5.08 3.08
CA ARG A 119 -5.63 -5.33 3.92
C ARG A 119 -4.40 -4.64 3.33
N VAL A 120 -3.64 -3.97 4.14
CA VAL A 120 -2.32 -3.46 3.74
C VAL A 120 -1.35 -4.64 3.69
N LEU A 121 -0.50 -4.70 2.67
CA LEU A 121 0.53 -5.74 2.59
C LEU A 121 1.46 -5.62 3.81
N ASN A 122 1.75 -6.74 4.43
CA ASN A 122 2.68 -6.84 5.57
C ASN A 122 4.08 -7.31 5.12
N ASP A 123 5.00 -7.45 6.06
CA ASP A 123 6.39 -7.77 5.75
C ASP A 123 6.58 -9.08 5.00
N THR A 124 5.74 -10.08 5.25
CA THR A 124 5.81 -11.41 4.61
C THR A 124 5.25 -11.44 3.18
N ASP A 125 4.54 -10.40 2.77
CA ASP A 125 3.98 -10.27 1.43
C ASP A 125 4.96 -9.63 0.42
N PHE A 126 6.20 -9.38 0.85
CA PHE A 126 7.23 -8.77 0.02
C PHE A 126 8.47 -9.64 -0.15
N ALA A 127 8.99 -9.67 -1.36
CA ALA A 127 10.36 -10.07 -1.63
C ALA A 127 11.33 -8.92 -1.30
N THR A 128 12.52 -9.25 -0.84
CA THR A 128 13.58 -8.27 -0.52
C THR A 128 14.53 -8.00 -1.69
N GLY A 129 14.23 -8.55 -2.88
CA GLY A 129 15.03 -8.41 -4.10
C GLY A 129 14.23 -8.83 -5.33
N PHE A 130 14.85 -8.70 -6.48
CA PHE A 130 14.24 -8.90 -7.79
C PHE A 130 14.34 -10.37 -8.24
N SER A 131 13.64 -11.28 -7.58
CA SER A 131 13.74 -12.71 -7.80
C SER A 131 12.67 -13.28 -8.75
N SER A 132 11.51 -12.64 -8.83
CA SER A 132 10.40 -13.08 -9.67
C SER A 132 9.65 -11.90 -10.27
N ALA A 133 9.16 -12.08 -11.49
CA ALA A 133 8.39 -11.06 -12.22
C ALA A 133 7.02 -10.75 -11.58
N THR A 134 6.53 -11.60 -10.71
CA THR A 134 5.22 -11.45 -10.05
C THR A 134 5.33 -10.95 -8.61
N ASP A 135 6.54 -10.82 -8.05
CA ASP A 135 6.73 -10.42 -6.67
C ASP A 135 6.38 -8.93 -6.42
N ASN A 136 5.78 -8.67 -5.28
CA ASN A 136 5.81 -7.35 -4.67
C ASN A 136 7.18 -7.19 -4.01
N VAL A 137 7.98 -6.26 -4.46
CA VAL A 137 9.34 -6.05 -3.96
C VAL A 137 9.36 -4.90 -2.98
N ARG A 138 10.02 -5.09 -1.83
CA ARG A 138 10.28 -4.01 -0.89
C ARG A 138 11.76 -3.92 -0.54
N ILE A 139 12.33 -2.74 -0.76
CA ILE A 139 13.70 -2.40 -0.39
C ILE A 139 13.65 -1.52 0.87
N SER A 140 14.28 -2.00 1.94
CA SER A 140 14.21 -1.33 3.25
C SER A 140 15.60 -0.96 3.74
N ASN A 141 15.81 0.31 4.10
CA ASN A 141 17.03 0.84 4.73
C ASN A 141 18.34 0.54 3.97
N THR A 142 18.25 0.34 2.66
CA THR A 142 19.41 0.02 1.82
C THR A 142 19.18 0.49 0.39
N THR A 143 20.25 0.59 -0.38
CA THR A 143 20.17 0.79 -1.83
C THR A 143 20.68 -0.47 -2.53
N LEU A 144 19.81 -1.08 -3.34
CA LEU A 144 20.18 -2.22 -4.18
C LEU A 144 20.71 -1.76 -5.52
N ALA A 145 21.87 -2.30 -5.92
CA ALA A 145 22.41 -2.12 -7.26
C ALA A 145 21.78 -3.15 -8.22
N GLN A 146 21.02 -2.65 -9.21
CA GLN A 146 20.36 -3.49 -10.23
C GLN A 146 20.86 -3.10 -11.61
N ASN A 147 21.83 -3.84 -12.13
CA ASN A 147 22.47 -3.58 -13.42
C ASN A 147 21.89 -4.41 -14.59
N SER A 148 21.11 -5.41 -14.31
CA SER A 148 20.37 -6.21 -15.29
C SER A 148 18.89 -5.82 -15.28
N ALA A 149 18.19 -6.06 -16.39
CA ALA A 149 16.74 -5.87 -16.42
C ALA A 149 16.03 -6.75 -15.39
N ALA A 150 15.05 -6.19 -14.71
CA ALA A 150 14.23 -6.90 -13.72
C ALA A 150 12.75 -6.57 -13.91
N THR A 151 11.89 -7.55 -13.69
CA THR A 151 10.44 -7.38 -13.70
C THR A 151 9.88 -7.74 -12.34
N MET A 152 8.88 -7.00 -11.88
CA MET A 152 8.20 -7.22 -10.59
C MET A 152 6.74 -6.76 -10.68
N ASN A 153 5.91 -7.18 -9.72
CA ASN A 153 4.53 -6.72 -9.63
C ASN A 153 4.47 -5.26 -9.13
N SER A 154 5.07 -4.98 -7.97
CA SER A 154 5.14 -3.63 -7.38
C SER A 154 6.51 -3.37 -6.77
N LEU A 155 6.89 -2.10 -6.62
CA LEU A 155 8.10 -1.68 -5.91
C LEU A 155 7.73 -0.77 -4.74
N THR A 156 8.16 -1.11 -3.54
CA THR A 156 8.01 -0.27 -2.35
C THR A 156 9.40 0.06 -1.77
N LEU A 157 9.67 1.33 -1.55
CA LEU A 157 10.85 1.80 -0.83
C LEU A 157 10.45 2.14 0.59
N ARG A 158 11.18 1.62 1.57
CA ARG A 158 10.86 1.82 3.00
C ARG A 158 12.09 2.27 3.79
N SER A 159 11.93 3.34 4.56
CA SER A 159 12.88 3.73 5.60
C SER A 159 12.22 3.59 6.97
N THR A 160 12.84 2.83 7.87
CA THR A 160 12.30 2.52 9.21
C THR A 160 12.96 3.30 10.33
N SER A 161 13.88 4.21 10.01
CA SER A 161 14.55 5.07 10.98
C SER A 161 14.99 6.39 10.35
N ALA A 162 14.86 7.46 11.10
CA ALA A 162 15.21 8.80 10.62
C ALA A 162 16.68 8.87 10.13
N GLY A 163 16.87 9.49 8.96
CA GLY A 163 18.16 9.60 8.29
C GLY A 163 18.61 8.37 7.50
N SER A 164 17.75 7.34 7.40
CA SER A 164 18.00 6.18 6.56
C SER A 164 17.70 6.47 5.10
N SER A 165 18.15 5.57 4.22
CA SER A 165 17.82 5.60 2.79
C SER A 165 17.35 4.24 2.30
N ALA A 166 16.44 4.24 1.35
CA ALA A 166 16.09 3.04 0.60
C ALA A 166 16.01 3.36 -0.88
N GLY A 167 16.51 2.47 -1.73
CA GLY A 167 16.50 2.77 -3.16
C GLY A 167 16.93 1.64 -4.04
N VAL A 168 16.87 1.92 -5.34
CA VAL A 168 17.43 1.09 -6.39
C VAL A 168 18.31 1.95 -7.27
N SER A 169 19.52 1.48 -7.54
CA SER A 169 20.50 2.14 -8.40
C SER A 169 21.02 1.19 -9.46
N GLY A 170 21.58 1.74 -10.54
CA GLY A 170 22.17 0.94 -11.63
C GLY A 170 21.58 1.25 -12.99
N THR A 171 21.91 0.41 -13.96
CA THR A 171 21.56 0.63 -15.37
C THR A 171 20.48 -0.31 -15.90
N GLY A 172 20.10 -1.34 -15.14
CA GLY A 172 19.07 -2.30 -15.54
C GLY A 172 17.68 -1.67 -15.53
N GLN A 173 16.90 -1.91 -16.58
CA GLN A 173 15.51 -1.47 -16.62
C GLN A 173 14.65 -2.22 -15.59
N LEU A 174 13.85 -1.49 -14.84
CA LEU A 174 12.83 -2.04 -13.93
C LEU A 174 11.48 -2.00 -14.62
N THR A 175 10.87 -3.17 -14.84
CA THR A 175 9.50 -3.28 -15.36
C THR A 175 8.56 -3.57 -14.20
N ILE A 176 7.58 -2.67 -13.96
CA ILE A 176 6.61 -2.78 -12.86
C ILE A 176 5.24 -3.10 -13.46
N THR A 177 4.78 -4.33 -13.29
CA THR A 177 3.60 -4.85 -14.00
C THR A 177 2.30 -4.26 -13.49
N SER A 178 2.18 -3.95 -12.20
CA SER A 178 1.01 -3.25 -11.65
C SER A 178 1.03 -1.74 -11.88
N GLY A 179 2.19 -1.18 -12.24
CA GLY A 179 2.42 0.26 -12.29
C GLY A 179 2.59 0.93 -10.90
N VAL A 180 2.67 0.17 -9.80
CA VAL A 180 2.68 0.72 -8.44
C VAL A 180 4.10 0.88 -7.92
N ILE A 181 4.45 2.13 -7.59
CA ILE A 181 5.64 2.50 -6.82
C ILE A 181 5.17 3.10 -5.49
N GLY A 182 5.53 2.47 -4.39
CA GLY A 182 5.23 2.93 -3.03
C GLY A 182 6.46 3.51 -2.35
N ALA A 183 6.24 4.49 -1.49
CA ALA A 183 7.26 5.05 -0.62
C ALA A 183 6.72 5.22 0.80
N SER A 184 7.42 4.70 1.79
CA SER A 184 7.09 4.88 3.19
C SER A 184 8.35 5.17 4.00
N ALA A 185 8.25 6.07 4.96
CA ALA A 185 9.41 6.52 5.73
C ALA A 185 9.03 6.90 7.16
N ASP A 186 9.96 6.75 8.08
CA ASP A 186 9.81 7.25 9.44
C ASP A 186 9.90 8.80 9.47
N SER A 187 10.71 9.37 8.60
CA SER A 187 10.93 10.83 8.52
C SER A 187 10.84 11.34 7.07
N SER A 188 10.34 12.57 6.90
CA SER A 188 10.36 13.25 5.60
C SER A 188 11.77 13.61 5.11
N ALA A 189 12.79 13.52 5.98
CA ALA A 189 14.19 13.72 5.62
C ALA A 189 14.87 12.47 5.06
N ASP A 190 14.19 11.32 5.06
CA ASP A 190 14.74 10.07 4.56
C ASP A 190 14.85 10.08 3.03
N ALA A 191 15.95 9.56 2.50
CA ALA A 191 16.22 9.54 1.08
C ALA A 191 15.68 8.25 0.44
N LEU A 192 14.58 8.35 -0.29
CA LEU A 192 14.01 7.25 -1.08
C LEU A 192 14.21 7.54 -2.58
N SER A 193 14.85 6.63 -3.31
CA SER A 193 15.19 6.90 -4.71
C SER A 193 15.20 5.68 -5.62
N VAL A 194 14.81 5.88 -6.89
CA VAL A 194 15.01 4.92 -7.97
C VAL A 194 15.78 5.65 -9.09
N ALA A 195 17.01 5.23 -9.32
CA ALA A 195 17.85 5.78 -10.37
C ALA A 195 17.82 4.96 -11.68
N ASN A 196 17.31 3.75 -11.63
CA ASN A 196 17.16 2.87 -12.78
C ASN A 196 16.11 3.38 -13.78
N PRO A 197 16.24 3.09 -15.07
CA PRO A 197 15.15 3.25 -16.03
C PRO A 197 13.91 2.46 -15.58
N ILE A 198 12.73 3.06 -15.67
CA ILE A 198 11.46 2.45 -15.25
C ILE A 198 10.56 2.25 -16.46
N ALA A 199 9.96 1.08 -16.56
CA ALA A 199 8.86 0.78 -17.49
C ALA A 199 7.63 0.35 -16.68
N LEU A 200 6.47 0.94 -16.99
CA LEU A 200 5.21 0.60 -16.35
C LEU A 200 4.31 -0.13 -17.34
N SER A 201 3.88 -1.36 -17.00
CA SER A 201 2.99 -2.14 -17.89
C SER A 201 1.52 -1.74 -17.77
N ASN A 202 1.17 -1.00 -16.74
CA ASN A 202 -0.16 -0.46 -16.47
C ASN A 202 -0.07 1.03 -16.12
N ALA A 203 -1.22 1.66 -15.86
CA ALA A 203 -1.26 3.03 -15.38
C ALA A 203 -0.33 3.21 -14.16
N GLY A 204 0.52 4.22 -14.20
CA GLY A 204 1.49 4.49 -13.14
C GLY A 204 0.85 5.12 -11.91
N TYR A 205 1.13 4.57 -10.75
CA TYR A 205 0.74 5.09 -9.44
C TYR A 205 1.98 5.26 -8.58
N VAL A 206 2.26 6.49 -8.18
CA VAL A 206 3.28 6.78 -7.17
C VAL A 206 2.55 7.14 -5.88
N HIS A 207 2.68 6.27 -4.89
CA HIS A 207 2.05 6.45 -3.59
C HIS A 207 3.11 6.81 -2.55
N THR A 208 2.86 7.86 -1.78
CA THR A 208 3.72 8.24 -0.65
C THR A 208 2.92 8.14 0.64
N GLY A 209 3.45 7.38 1.60
CA GLY A 209 2.88 7.26 2.93
C GLY A 209 3.15 8.50 3.80
N PRO A 210 2.41 8.67 4.89
CA PRO A 210 2.73 9.67 5.89
C PRO A 210 4.07 9.35 6.56
N THR A 211 4.66 10.36 7.19
CA THR A 211 5.84 10.27 8.05
C THR A 211 5.53 10.92 9.39
N SER A 212 6.45 10.85 10.34
CA SER A 212 6.31 11.54 11.63
C SER A 212 6.12 13.06 11.51
N ASN A 213 6.56 13.67 10.40
CA ASN A 213 6.56 15.12 10.17
C ASN A 213 6.19 15.52 8.73
N GLY A 214 5.39 14.71 8.03
CA GLY A 214 4.94 15.04 6.67
C GLY A 214 4.60 13.80 5.83
N PHE A 215 5.09 13.75 4.61
CA PHE A 215 4.97 12.62 3.70
C PHE A 215 6.34 12.16 3.23
N ALA A 216 6.48 10.88 2.94
CA ALA A 216 7.69 10.33 2.35
C ALA A 216 7.95 10.99 1.00
N ASN A 217 9.22 11.36 0.76
CA ASN A 217 9.66 11.89 -0.53
C ASN A 217 10.34 10.78 -1.32
N VAL A 218 9.95 10.60 -2.58
CA VAL A 218 10.62 9.66 -3.48
C VAL A 218 11.15 10.39 -4.70
N THR A 219 12.41 10.13 -5.05
CA THR A 219 13.06 10.66 -6.26
C THR A 219 13.13 9.56 -7.31
N LEU A 220 12.49 9.79 -8.46
CA LEU A 220 12.58 8.93 -9.64
C LEU A 220 13.44 9.65 -10.66
N SER A 221 14.71 9.28 -10.79
CA SER A 221 15.68 9.94 -11.70
C SER A 221 15.97 9.11 -12.96
N GLY A 222 15.50 7.89 -13.03
CA GLY A 222 15.52 7.09 -14.24
C GLY A 222 14.53 7.62 -15.28
N VAL A 223 14.82 7.37 -16.54
CA VAL A 223 13.88 7.70 -17.63
C VAL A 223 12.70 6.75 -17.56
N VAL A 224 11.50 7.29 -17.65
CA VAL A 224 10.23 6.55 -17.67
C VAL A 224 9.78 6.38 -19.13
#